data_9db7bf4ecd4ab0de4acd62b93fcbd9a4
#
_entry.id   9db7bf4ecd4ab0de4acd62b93fcbd9a4
#
_cell.length_a   1.000
_cell.length_b   1.000
_cell.length_c   1.000
_cell.angle_alpha   90.00
_cell.angle_beta   90.00
_cell.angle_gamma   90.00
#
_symmetry.space_group_name_H-M   'P 1'
#
loop_
_entity.id
_entity.type
_entity.pdbx_description
1 polymer ?
#
loop_
_entity_poly.entity_id
_entity_poly.type
_entity_poly.pdbx_seq_one_letter_code
_entity_poly.pdbx_strand_id
1 'polypeptide(L)'
;TYEIEPSSIPLVNALEKLSLIDRLVLAQKMQFLSRYSQTLTVPYIHPNNLFVLGEYVKVAHRGFSTAVMPFVENEDYFKSYRALILYIINPRLDFYDLINGSSALKNPFSQEIQQAQNFAELNESLNQQVAIQVQKRLEENIYTPKNEFKIYKWGMISFGILFLVLAVVSGFYLVNTIPYKDRIISSEIYYTNHEYSKALETLEKDNPKNFPKGTQYALAVSAIKEDNLSSDQKENILKNISMKTNETILLYWIYIGFGDYEKTLDAAQNIGDNQLILYAYRKLYSHVSGDSKMKGSEKQEKLKEYKEQIK
;
A
#
# COMPACT_ATOMS: atom_id res chain seq x y z
N THR A 1 -48.89 35.21 -16.42
CA THR A 1 -47.88 34.22 -16.84
C THR A 1 -46.55 34.95 -17.00
N TYR A 2 -45.48 34.47 -16.36
CA TYR A 2 -44.14 35.04 -16.52
C TYR A 2 -43.37 34.19 -17.53
N GLU A 3 -42.70 34.85 -18.46
CA GLU A 3 -41.82 34.20 -19.42
C GLU A 3 -40.39 34.22 -18.82
N ILE A 4 -39.83 33.02 -18.57
CA ILE A 4 -38.51 32.83 -18.01
C ILE A 4 -37.56 32.44 -19.12
N GLU A 5 -36.40 33.04 -19.20
CA GLU A 5 -35.39 32.71 -20.19
C GLU A 5 -35.03 31.22 -20.15
N PRO A 6 -34.98 30.51 -21.31
CA PRO A 6 -34.82 29.04 -21.34
C PRO A 6 -33.59 28.50 -20.64
N SER A 7 -32.52 29.32 -20.51
CA SER A 7 -31.26 28.94 -19.86
C SER A 7 -31.20 29.27 -18.36
N SER A 8 -32.29 29.83 -17.80
CA SER A 8 -32.37 30.18 -16.37
C SER A 8 -32.64 28.94 -15.53
N ILE A 9 -31.88 28.77 -14.46
CA ILE A 9 -32.02 27.67 -13.50
C ILE A 9 -32.70 28.21 -12.23
N PRO A 10 -33.79 27.58 -11.72
CA PRO A 10 -34.37 27.96 -10.43
C PRO A 10 -33.30 27.95 -9.34
N LEU A 11 -33.32 28.92 -8.44
CA LEU A 11 -32.33 29.05 -7.36
C LEU A 11 -32.20 27.74 -6.55
N VAL A 12 -33.34 27.13 -6.20
CA VAL A 12 -33.39 25.88 -5.45
C VAL A 12 -32.53 24.77 -6.12
N ASN A 13 -32.71 24.61 -7.44
CA ASN A 13 -31.96 23.58 -8.21
C ASN A 13 -30.49 23.95 -8.37
N ALA A 14 -30.17 25.23 -8.47
CA ALA A 14 -28.77 25.70 -8.56
C ALA A 14 -28.01 25.37 -7.26
N LEU A 15 -28.62 25.55 -6.10
CA LEU A 15 -28.00 25.34 -4.79
C LEU A 15 -27.58 23.89 -4.53
N GLU A 16 -28.26 22.90 -5.11
CA GLU A 16 -27.93 21.47 -4.93
C GLU A 16 -26.50 21.12 -5.40
N LYS A 17 -26.00 21.80 -6.41
CA LYS A 17 -24.71 21.51 -7.05
C LYS A 17 -23.57 22.42 -6.60
N LEU A 18 -23.86 23.46 -5.83
CA LEU A 18 -22.89 24.47 -5.41
C LEU A 18 -22.15 24.06 -4.13
N SER A 19 -20.85 24.28 -4.11
CA SER A 19 -20.06 24.19 -2.88
C SER A 19 -20.43 25.32 -1.91
N LEU A 20 -20.02 25.21 -0.63
CA LEU A 20 -20.30 26.26 0.35
C LEU A 20 -19.78 27.64 -0.10
N ILE A 21 -18.56 27.67 -0.65
CA ILE A 21 -17.96 28.94 -1.12
C ILE A 21 -18.72 29.52 -2.32
N ASP A 22 -19.17 28.68 -3.25
CA ASP A 22 -19.93 29.12 -4.40
C ASP A 22 -21.32 29.63 -3.98
N ARG A 23 -21.92 29.03 -2.93
CA ARG A 23 -23.16 29.51 -2.30
C ARG A 23 -22.97 30.86 -1.60
N LEU A 24 -21.84 31.06 -0.89
CA LEU A 24 -21.53 32.36 -0.28
C LEU A 24 -21.35 33.46 -1.35
N VAL A 25 -20.66 33.17 -2.45
CA VAL A 25 -20.54 34.09 -3.58
C VAL A 25 -21.91 34.36 -4.23
N LEU A 26 -22.77 33.36 -4.35
CA LEU A 26 -24.14 33.55 -4.83
C LEU A 26 -24.97 34.39 -3.87
N ALA A 27 -24.86 34.17 -2.55
CA ALA A 27 -25.48 34.99 -1.53
C ALA A 27 -25.05 36.45 -1.61
N GLN A 28 -23.74 36.70 -1.85
CA GLN A 28 -23.22 38.05 -2.06
C GLN A 28 -23.86 38.71 -3.30
N LYS A 29 -24.11 37.96 -4.38
CA LYS A 29 -24.80 38.48 -5.56
C LYS A 29 -26.24 38.89 -5.27
N MET A 30 -26.89 38.42 -4.18
CA MET A 30 -28.23 38.83 -3.79
C MET A 30 -28.30 40.24 -3.16
N GLN A 31 -27.14 40.87 -2.89
CA GLN A 31 -27.09 42.21 -2.28
C GLN A 31 -27.83 43.28 -3.10
N PHE A 32 -28.01 43.08 -4.41
CA PHE A 32 -28.81 43.98 -5.22
C PHE A 32 -30.25 44.13 -4.73
N LEU A 33 -30.80 43.10 -4.05
CA LEU A 33 -32.15 43.11 -3.50
C LEU A 33 -32.31 44.18 -2.41
N SER A 34 -31.26 44.46 -1.64
CA SER A 34 -31.33 45.50 -0.58
C SER A 34 -31.67 46.90 -1.11
N ARG A 35 -31.36 47.19 -2.37
CA ARG A 35 -31.62 48.48 -3.01
C ARG A 35 -33.11 48.76 -3.30
N TYR A 36 -33.92 47.67 -3.28
CA TYR A 36 -35.35 47.75 -3.60
C TYR A 36 -36.25 47.92 -2.38
N SER A 37 -35.69 47.88 -1.16
CA SER A 37 -36.48 47.95 0.09
C SER A 37 -37.35 49.23 0.22
N GLN A 38 -36.97 50.32 -0.46
CA GLN A 38 -37.68 51.60 -0.40
C GLN A 38 -38.21 52.07 -1.76
N THR A 39 -38.35 51.13 -2.72
CA THR A 39 -38.85 51.45 -4.07
C THR A 39 -40.33 51.12 -4.23
N LEU A 40 -40.98 51.70 -5.22
CA LEU A 40 -42.38 51.42 -5.54
C LEU A 40 -42.62 49.98 -6.03
N THR A 41 -41.60 49.40 -6.64
CA THR A 41 -41.63 48.00 -7.12
C THR A 41 -40.73 47.15 -6.24
N VAL A 42 -41.30 46.29 -5.41
CA VAL A 42 -40.55 45.47 -4.45
C VAL A 42 -40.48 44.02 -4.95
N PRO A 43 -39.29 43.46 -5.16
CA PRO A 43 -39.11 42.05 -5.49
C PRO A 43 -39.74 41.14 -4.40
N TYR A 44 -40.52 40.13 -4.79
CA TYR A 44 -40.96 39.10 -3.84
C TYR A 44 -39.80 38.19 -3.52
N ILE A 45 -39.28 38.29 -2.30
CA ILE A 45 -38.14 37.49 -1.87
C ILE A 45 -38.63 36.11 -1.43
N HIS A 46 -38.45 35.15 -2.30
CA HIS A 46 -38.71 33.73 -2.04
C HIS A 46 -37.81 32.88 -2.95
N PRO A 47 -37.20 31.74 -2.47
CA PRO A 47 -36.29 30.92 -3.27
C PRO A 47 -36.88 30.49 -4.62
N ASN A 48 -38.17 30.18 -4.67
CA ASN A 48 -38.85 29.76 -5.91
C ASN A 48 -39.10 30.93 -6.90
N ASN A 49 -38.90 32.16 -6.50
CA ASN A 49 -39.09 33.36 -7.33
C ASN A 49 -37.76 33.88 -7.92
N LEU A 50 -36.65 33.20 -7.61
CA LEU A 50 -35.30 33.60 -8.01
C LEU A 50 -34.71 32.58 -9.00
N PHE A 51 -34.06 33.09 -10.04
CA PHE A 51 -33.48 32.32 -11.11
C PHE A 51 -32.04 32.75 -11.36
N VAL A 52 -31.15 31.79 -11.54
CA VAL A 52 -29.74 32.00 -11.84
C VAL A 52 -29.53 31.83 -13.33
N LEU A 53 -28.96 32.85 -13.97
CA LEU A 53 -28.60 32.86 -15.41
C LEU A 53 -27.13 33.24 -15.56
N GLY A 54 -26.26 32.24 -15.66
CA GLY A 54 -24.83 32.47 -15.64
C GLY A 54 -24.38 33.19 -14.36
N GLU A 55 -23.87 34.40 -14.49
CA GLU A 55 -23.43 35.21 -13.34
C GLU A 55 -24.55 36.09 -12.75
N TYR A 56 -25.69 36.16 -13.36
CA TYR A 56 -26.78 37.06 -12.96
C TYR A 56 -27.85 36.29 -12.18
N VAL A 57 -28.54 37.04 -11.30
CA VAL A 57 -29.73 36.55 -10.64
C VAL A 57 -30.93 37.40 -11.09
N LYS A 58 -32.00 36.74 -11.47
CA LYS A 58 -33.26 37.35 -11.92
C LYS A 58 -34.39 37.05 -10.98
N VAL A 59 -35.29 38.01 -10.83
CA VAL A 59 -36.52 37.89 -10.05
C VAL A 59 -37.69 37.82 -11.02
N ALA A 60 -38.50 36.77 -10.92
CA ALA A 60 -39.66 36.61 -11.81
C ALA A 60 -40.82 37.52 -11.41
N HIS A 61 -41.16 37.57 -10.11
CA HIS A 61 -42.30 38.33 -9.65
C HIS A 61 -41.89 39.51 -8.75
N ARG A 62 -42.49 40.70 -8.99
CA ARG A 62 -42.31 41.90 -8.20
C ARG A 62 -43.67 42.42 -7.80
N GLY A 63 -43.84 42.77 -6.54
CA GLY A 63 -44.99 43.48 -6.04
C GLY A 63 -44.96 44.98 -6.41
N PHE A 64 -46.08 45.60 -6.47
CA PHE A 64 -46.20 47.08 -6.64
C PHE A 64 -46.98 47.63 -5.48
N SER A 65 -46.46 48.60 -4.75
CA SER A 65 -46.84 49.01 -3.38
C SER A 65 -48.34 49.27 -3.12
N THR A 66 -49.13 49.49 -4.15
CA THR A 66 -50.57 49.75 -4.01
C THR A 66 -51.48 49.01 -4.97
N ALA A 67 -50.90 48.29 -5.97
CA ALA A 67 -51.61 47.73 -7.10
C ALA A 67 -51.42 46.24 -7.36
N VAL A 68 -50.25 45.68 -7.00
CA VAL A 68 -49.88 44.29 -7.28
C VAL A 68 -49.35 43.59 -6.04
N MET A 69 -49.97 42.50 -5.65
CA MET A 69 -49.55 41.64 -4.52
C MET A 69 -48.23 40.93 -4.82
N PRO A 70 -47.46 40.54 -3.82
CA PRO A 70 -47.70 40.78 -2.39
C PRO A 70 -47.31 42.19 -1.96
N PHE A 71 -48.04 42.75 -1.01
CA PHE A 71 -47.66 43.97 -0.30
C PHE A 71 -46.70 43.55 0.80
N VAL A 72 -45.47 44.07 0.81
CA VAL A 72 -44.45 43.73 1.80
C VAL A 72 -44.03 44.99 2.55
N GLU A 73 -44.16 44.98 3.86
CA GLU A 73 -43.63 46.04 4.72
C GLU A 73 -42.09 45.96 4.78
N ASN A 74 -41.44 47.08 5.06
CA ASN A 74 -39.95 47.14 5.06
C ASN A 74 -39.32 46.17 6.06
N GLU A 75 -39.92 45.98 7.23
CA GLU A 75 -39.41 44.98 8.21
C GLU A 75 -39.51 43.53 7.69
N ASP A 76 -40.63 43.18 7.08
CA ASP A 76 -40.81 41.85 6.51
C ASP A 76 -39.95 41.61 5.28
N TYR A 77 -39.65 42.68 4.54
CA TYR A 77 -38.71 42.60 3.43
C TYR A 77 -37.28 42.26 3.92
N PHE A 78 -36.80 42.92 4.99
CA PHE A 78 -35.51 42.59 5.59
C PHE A 78 -35.49 41.19 6.18
N LYS A 79 -36.53 40.76 6.88
CA LYS A 79 -36.64 39.37 7.39
C LYS A 79 -36.55 38.36 6.27
N SER A 80 -37.26 38.58 5.16
CA SER A 80 -37.24 37.71 3.98
C SER A 80 -35.85 37.69 3.30
N TYR A 81 -35.19 38.85 3.22
CA TYR A 81 -33.83 38.96 2.70
C TYR A 81 -32.83 38.19 3.56
N ARG A 82 -32.85 38.36 4.86
CA ARG A 82 -32.01 37.62 5.81
C ARG A 82 -32.25 36.11 5.72
N ALA A 83 -33.52 35.70 5.69
CA ALA A 83 -33.87 34.28 5.50
C ALA A 83 -33.37 33.74 4.16
N LEU A 84 -33.40 34.54 3.07
CA LEU A 84 -32.85 34.12 1.76
C LEU A 84 -31.33 33.87 1.82
N ILE A 85 -30.58 34.77 2.45
CA ILE A 85 -29.14 34.59 2.63
C ILE A 85 -28.85 33.33 3.43
N LEU A 86 -29.55 33.12 4.54
CA LEU A 86 -29.41 31.88 5.35
C LEU A 86 -29.79 30.63 4.59
N TYR A 87 -30.84 30.66 3.76
CA TYR A 87 -31.28 29.57 2.93
C TYR A 87 -30.23 29.21 1.86
N ILE A 88 -29.63 30.22 1.20
CA ILE A 88 -28.57 29.97 0.21
C ILE A 88 -27.37 29.29 0.87
N ILE A 89 -26.99 29.69 2.08
CA ILE A 89 -25.88 29.09 2.83
C ILE A 89 -26.27 27.68 3.29
N ASN A 90 -27.48 27.46 3.75
CA ASN A 90 -27.98 26.21 4.32
C ASN A 90 -29.29 25.75 3.61
N PRO A 91 -29.23 25.25 2.37
CA PRO A 91 -30.43 24.97 1.55
C PRO A 91 -31.26 23.77 2.04
N ARG A 92 -30.85 23.13 3.12
CA ARG A 92 -31.61 22.05 3.78
C ARG A 92 -32.57 22.53 4.82
N LEU A 93 -32.52 23.81 5.20
CA LEU A 93 -33.43 24.42 6.15
C LEU A 93 -34.70 24.93 5.46
N ASP A 94 -35.82 24.93 6.15
CA ASP A 94 -37.04 25.48 5.61
C ASP A 94 -36.98 27.01 5.58
N PHE A 95 -37.45 27.62 4.49
CA PHE A 95 -37.37 29.06 4.27
C PHE A 95 -38.28 29.85 5.23
N TYR A 96 -39.48 29.33 5.52
CA TYR A 96 -40.40 29.99 6.44
C TYR A 96 -39.94 29.90 7.89
N ASP A 97 -39.31 28.78 8.27
CA ASP A 97 -38.70 28.67 9.60
C ASP A 97 -37.53 29.67 9.75
N LEU A 98 -36.80 29.94 8.69
CA LEU A 98 -35.74 30.96 8.69
C LEU A 98 -36.30 32.38 8.81
N ILE A 99 -37.43 32.70 8.17
CA ILE A 99 -38.13 33.99 8.32
C ILE A 99 -38.55 34.19 9.78
N ASN A 100 -39.16 33.17 10.39
CA ASN A 100 -39.68 33.21 11.73
C ASN A 100 -38.60 33.09 12.83
N GLY A 101 -37.36 32.82 12.45
CA GLY A 101 -36.27 32.65 13.39
C GLY A 101 -36.32 31.35 14.20
N SER A 102 -37.13 30.36 13.77
CA SER A 102 -37.34 29.08 14.47
C SER A 102 -36.26 28.01 14.13
N SER A 103 -35.47 28.26 13.12
CA SER A 103 -34.42 27.32 12.69
C SER A 103 -33.24 27.27 13.66
N ALA A 104 -32.82 26.05 14.03
CA ALA A 104 -31.62 25.84 14.84
C ALA A 104 -30.36 26.00 14.00
N LEU A 105 -29.68 27.14 14.05
CA LEU A 105 -28.46 27.44 13.35
C LEU A 105 -27.24 26.99 14.17
N LYS A 106 -26.49 26.02 13.67
CA LYS A 106 -25.29 25.45 14.34
C LYS A 106 -23.99 26.19 13.98
N ASN A 107 -23.94 26.82 12.81
CA ASN A 107 -22.76 27.52 12.32
C ASN A 107 -22.71 28.95 12.92
N PRO A 108 -21.59 29.37 13.55
CA PRO A 108 -21.42 30.70 14.10
C PRO A 108 -21.72 31.82 13.10
N PHE A 109 -21.28 31.70 11.87
CA PHE A 109 -21.53 32.68 10.82
C PHE A 109 -23.05 32.77 10.49
N SER A 110 -23.76 31.65 10.43
CA SER A 110 -25.20 31.68 10.23
C SER A 110 -25.96 32.32 11.42
N GLN A 111 -25.46 32.18 12.64
CA GLN A 111 -25.99 32.86 13.82
C GLN A 111 -25.75 34.37 13.76
N GLU A 112 -24.55 34.77 13.30
CA GLU A 112 -24.23 36.20 13.09
C GLU A 112 -25.17 36.84 12.05
N ILE A 113 -25.39 36.19 10.90
CA ILE A 113 -26.39 36.65 9.91
C ILE A 113 -27.79 36.73 10.49
N GLN A 114 -28.19 35.74 11.34
CA GLN A 114 -29.51 35.77 11.99
C GLN A 114 -29.67 36.94 12.97
N GLN A 115 -28.61 37.41 13.60
CA GLN A 115 -28.59 38.50 14.56
C GLN A 115 -28.52 39.88 13.92
N ALA A 116 -28.12 39.98 12.64
CA ALA A 116 -28.03 41.26 11.94
C ALA A 116 -29.35 42.02 11.95
N GLN A 117 -29.27 43.31 12.23
CA GLN A 117 -30.43 44.19 12.43
C GLN A 117 -30.81 44.97 11.16
N ASN A 118 -29.91 45.09 10.20
CA ASN A 118 -30.12 45.85 8.98
C ASN A 118 -29.32 45.29 7.80
N PHE A 119 -29.62 45.75 6.59
CA PHE A 119 -28.96 45.32 5.35
C PHE A 119 -27.44 45.60 5.33
N ALA A 120 -26.99 46.71 5.90
CA ALA A 120 -25.58 47.09 5.87
C ALA A 120 -24.74 46.13 6.70
N GLU A 121 -25.18 45.87 7.94
CA GLU A 121 -24.53 44.92 8.85
C GLU A 121 -24.49 43.51 8.26
N LEU A 122 -25.62 43.00 7.76
CA LEU A 122 -25.65 41.67 7.13
C LEU A 122 -24.75 41.57 5.92
N ASN A 123 -24.76 42.57 5.03
CA ASN A 123 -23.95 42.57 3.83
C ASN A 123 -22.44 42.69 4.14
N GLU A 124 -22.09 43.45 5.18
CA GLU A 124 -20.70 43.57 5.63
C GLU A 124 -20.17 42.21 6.16
N SER A 125 -20.89 41.56 7.07
CA SER A 125 -20.53 40.22 7.57
C SER A 125 -20.41 39.20 6.43
N LEU A 126 -21.37 39.23 5.48
CA LEU A 126 -21.33 38.35 4.32
C LEU A 126 -20.08 38.60 3.43
N ASN A 127 -19.76 39.88 3.16
CA ASN A 127 -18.58 40.22 2.36
C ASN A 127 -17.27 39.82 3.04
N GLN A 128 -17.17 40.01 4.34
CA GLN A 128 -15.99 39.57 5.13
C GLN A 128 -15.84 38.05 5.06
N GLN A 129 -16.93 37.32 5.26
CA GLN A 129 -16.89 35.86 5.20
C GLN A 129 -16.52 35.33 3.80
N VAL A 130 -17.06 35.95 2.74
CA VAL A 130 -16.69 35.62 1.36
C VAL A 130 -15.19 35.84 1.14
N ALA A 131 -14.67 37.01 1.55
CA ALA A 131 -13.24 37.32 1.40
C ALA A 131 -12.34 36.30 2.10
N ILE A 132 -12.68 35.96 3.36
CA ILE A 132 -11.94 34.93 4.14
C ILE A 132 -11.96 33.57 3.42
N GLN A 133 -13.12 33.13 2.96
CA GLN A 133 -13.26 31.82 2.33
C GLN A 133 -12.59 31.76 0.94
N VAL A 134 -12.64 32.84 0.18
CA VAL A 134 -11.95 32.96 -1.12
C VAL A 134 -10.44 32.95 -0.92
N GLN A 135 -9.94 33.71 0.05
CA GLN A 135 -8.50 33.74 0.35
C GLN A 135 -8.03 32.36 0.81
N LYS A 136 -8.73 31.73 1.73
CA LYS A 136 -8.44 30.38 2.21
C LYS A 136 -8.40 29.37 1.05
N ARG A 137 -9.36 29.45 0.12
CA ARG A 137 -9.40 28.59 -1.07
C ARG A 137 -8.17 28.80 -1.96
N LEU A 138 -7.71 30.06 -2.13
CA LEU A 138 -6.52 30.37 -2.93
C LEU A 138 -5.23 29.88 -2.28
N GLU A 139 -5.15 29.94 -0.95
CA GLU A 139 -3.99 29.46 -0.18
C GLU A 139 -3.92 27.94 -0.08
N GLU A 140 -5.08 27.27 0.12
CA GLU A 140 -5.13 25.83 0.32
C GLU A 140 -5.19 25.00 -0.98
N ASN A 141 -5.56 25.60 -2.10
CA ASN A 141 -5.74 24.88 -3.36
C ASN A 141 -4.76 25.33 -4.44
N ILE A 142 -3.92 24.40 -4.86
CA ILE A 142 -3.10 24.57 -6.06
C ILE A 142 -3.91 24.06 -7.26
N TYR A 143 -4.22 24.93 -8.20
CA TYR A 143 -4.87 24.54 -9.45
C TYR A 143 -3.88 23.83 -10.36
N THR A 144 -3.94 22.50 -10.39
CA THR A 144 -3.16 21.68 -11.31
C THR A 144 -4.06 21.17 -12.43
N PRO A 145 -3.66 21.27 -13.70
CA PRO A 145 -4.40 20.66 -14.81
C PRO A 145 -4.66 19.17 -14.55
N LYS A 146 -5.87 18.68 -14.87
CA LYS A 146 -6.28 17.30 -14.59
C LYS A 146 -5.30 16.25 -15.12
N ASN A 147 -4.66 16.53 -16.26
CA ASN A 147 -3.70 15.60 -16.87
C ASN A 147 -2.39 15.54 -16.07
N GLU A 148 -1.88 16.69 -15.65
CA GLU A 148 -0.67 16.75 -14.81
C GLU A 148 -0.92 16.07 -13.46
N PHE A 149 -2.05 16.33 -12.81
CA PHE A 149 -2.41 15.65 -11.57
C PHE A 149 -2.45 14.12 -11.73
N LYS A 150 -3.00 13.62 -12.86
CA LYS A 150 -3.00 12.18 -13.15
C LYS A 150 -1.59 11.63 -13.29
N ILE A 151 -0.71 12.34 -13.99
CA ILE A 151 0.70 11.94 -14.18
C ILE A 151 1.41 11.87 -12.83
N TYR A 152 1.29 12.90 -11.99
CA TYR A 152 1.90 12.90 -10.66
C TYR A 152 1.35 11.77 -9.77
N LYS A 153 0.02 11.59 -9.77
CA LYS A 153 -0.63 10.53 -8.97
C LYS A 153 -0.15 9.15 -9.39
N TRP A 154 -0.19 8.82 -10.67
CA TRP A 154 0.22 7.52 -11.18
C TRP A 154 1.75 7.33 -11.09
N GLY A 155 2.51 8.40 -11.30
CA GLY A 155 3.96 8.41 -11.10
C GLY A 155 4.35 8.06 -9.66
N MET A 156 3.71 8.67 -8.67
CA MET A 156 3.94 8.39 -7.26
C MET A 156 3.58 6.94 -6.89
N ILE A 157 2.44 6.44 -7.39
CA ILE A 157 2.01 5.04 -7.14
C ILE A 157 3.00 4.06 -7.75
N SER A 158 3.42 4.26 -9.01
CA SER A 158 4.38 3.36 -9.67
C SER A 158 5.76 3.40 -9.00
N PHE A 159 6.21 4.57 -8.56
CA PHE A 159 7.45 4.70 -7.80
C PHE A 159 7.38 3.98 -6.44
N GLY A 160 6.25 4.10 -5.74
CA GLY A 160 5.99 3.37 -4.49
C GLY A 160 6.02 1.85 -4.66
N ILE A 161 5.40 1.34 -5.74
CA ILE A 161 5.44 -0.10 -6.07
C ILE A 161 6.87 -0.54 -6.38
N LEU A 162 7.61 0.22 -7.19
CA LEU A 162 9.01 -0.08 -7.52
C LEU A 162 9.88 -0.13 -6.27
N PHE A 163 9.72 0.84 -5.37
CA PHE A 163 10.44 0.87 -4.10
C PHE A 163 10.16 -0.37 -3.23
N LEU A 164 8.87 -0.78 -3.14
CA LEU A 164 8.48 -1.99 -2.43
C LEU A 164 9.14 -3.26 -3.01
N VAL A 165 9.14 -3.41 -4.33
CA VAL A 165 9.79 -4.54 -5.00
C VAL A 165 11.29 -4.56 -4.70
N LEU A 166 11.96 -3.42 -4.81
CA LEU A 166 13.39 -3.32 -4.49
C LEU A 166 13.68 -3.63 -3.02
N ALA A 167 12.83 -3.19 -2.09
CA ALA A 167 12.98 -3.49 -0.66
C ALA A 167 12.85 -5.00 -0.38
N VAL A 168 11.88 -5.68 -1.01
CA VAL A 168 11.70 -7.14 -0.88
C VAL A 168 12.89 -7.90 -1.45
N VAL A 169 13.35 -7.54 -2.65
CA VAL A 169 14.52 -8.17 -3.29
C VAL A 169 15.77 -7.97 -2.45
N SER A 170 16.00 -6.74 -1.97
CA SER A 170 17.15 -6.43 -1.11
C SER A 170 17.08 -7.20 0.22
N GLY A 171 15.90 -7.24 0.85
CA GLY A 171 15.69 -8.02 2.07
C GLY A 171 15.97 -9.51 1.88
N PHE A 172 15.47 -10.10 0.79
CA PHE A 172 15.77 -11.49 0.45
C PHE A 172 17.26 -11.74 0.26
N TYR A 173 17.94 -10.84 -0.44
CA TYR A 173 19.38 -10.94 -0.69
C TYR A 173 20.20 -10.88 0.62
N LEU A 174 19.86 -9.93 1.51
CA LEU A 174 20.51 -9.75 2.80
C LEU A 174 20.33 -10.96 3.73
N VAL A 175 19.11 -11.51 3.77
CA VAL A 175 18.79 -12.59 4.72
C VAL A 175 19.23 -13.97 4.24
N ASN A 176 19.19 -14.23 2.94
CA ASN A 176 19.46 -15.57 2.40
C ASN A 176 20.80 -15.68 1.67
N THR A 177 21.11 -14.73 0.78
CA THR A 177 22.25 -14.86 -0.12
C THR A 177 23.57 -14.54 0.57
N ILE A 178 23.61 -13.48 1.36
CA ILE A 178 24.85 -13.08 2.06
C ILE A 178 25.26 -14.15 3.08
N PRO A 179 24.39 -14.58 4.03
CA PRO A 179 24.80 -15.60 4.99
C PRO A 179 25.20 -16.93 4.35
N TYR A 180 24.57 -17.31 3.23
CA TYR A 180 24.96 -18.50 2.48
C TYR A 180 26.38 -18.37 1.93
N LYS A 181 26.71 -17.23 1.30
CA LYS A 181 28.08 -16.99 0.79
C LYS A 181 29.12 -16.93 1.91
N ASP A 182 28.78 -16.35 3.05
CA ASP A 182 29.67 -16.28 4.20
C ASP A 182 29.98 -17.69 4.75
N ARG A 183 29.00 -18.61 4.77
CA ARG A 183 29.23 -20.02 5.14
C ARG A 183 30.15 -20.72 4.16
N ILE A 184 29.98 -20.49 2.84
CA ILE A 184 30.88 -21.04 1.81
C ILE A 184 32.31 -20.57 2.05
N ILE A 185 32.51 -19.26 2.20
CA ILE A 185 33.85 -18.68 2.43
C ILE A 185 34.47 -19.24 3.74
N SER A 186 33.67 -19.30 4.81
CA SER A 186 34.14 -19.84 6.08
C SER A 186 34.57 -21.29 5.98
N SER A 187 33.79 -22.13 5.27
CA SER A 187 34.13 -23.53 5.02
C SER A 187 35.43 -23.66 4.23
N GLU A 188 35.65 -22.83 3.20
CA GLU A 188 36.92 -22.82 2.41
C GLU A 188 38.11 -22.35 3.23
N ILE A 189 37.92 -21.40 4.15
CA ILE A 189 38.96 -20.99 5.10
C ILE A 189 39.32 -22.14 6.04
N TYR A 190 38.31 -22.84 6.62
CA TYR A 190 38.59 -24.03 7.45
C TYR A 190 39.32 -25.12 6.69
N TYR A 191 38.92 -25.39 5.43
CA TYR A 191 39.63 -26.34 4.59
C TYR A 191 41.11 -25.94 4.38
N THR A 192 41.38 -24.66 4.10
CA THR A 192 42.75 -24.14 3.89
C THR A 192 43.60 -24.27 5.16
N ASN A 193 42.97 -24.11 6.33
CA ASN A 193 43.61 -24.26 7.64
C ASN A 193 43.73 -25.73 8.08
N HIS A 194 43.35 -26.71 7.25
CA HIS A 194 43.30 -28.13 7.57
C HIS A 194 42.33 -28.51 8.70
N GLU A 195 41.36 -27.66 8.97
CA GLU A 195 40.28 -27.90 9.97
C GLU A 195 39.08 -28.59 9.28
N TYR A 196 39.29 -29.80 8.78
CA TYR A 196 38.36 -30.50 7.86
C TYR A 196 36.98 -30.73 8.47
N SER A 197 36.90 -31.12 9.73
CA SER A 197 35.59 -31.31 10.43
C SER A 197 34.77 -30.02 10.42
N LYS A 198 35.40 -28.89 10.76
CA LYS A 198 34.70 -27.60 10.76
C LYS A 198 34.25 -27.15 9.37
N ALA A 199 35.05 -27.47 8.34
CA ALA A 199 34.68 -27.18 6.98
C ALA A 199 33.38 -27.92 6.57
N LEU A 200 33.23 -29.18 6.98
CA LEU A 200 32.04 -29.99 6.75
C LEU A 200 30.81 -29.46 7.57
N GLU A 201 31.01 -29.28 8.87
CA GLU A 201 29.94 -28.82 9.77
C GLU A 201 29.33 -27.48 9.33
N THR A 202 30.15 -26.58 8.79
CA THR A 202 29.71 -25.24 8.37
C THR A 202 28.63 -25.29 7.27
N LEU A 203 28.66 -26.31 6.40
CA LEU A 203 27.80 -26.47 5.23
C LEU A 203 26.91 -27.72 5.27
N GLU A 204 26.92 -28.49 6.36
CA GLU A 204 26.16 -29.74 6.50
C GLU A 204 24.65 -29.59 6.21
N LYS A 205 24.07 -28.43 6.56
CA LYS A 205 22.63 -28.14 6.38
C LYS A 205 22.28 -27.64 4.98
N ASP A 206 23.27 -27.27 4.18
CA ASP A 206 23.08 -26.75 2.85
C ASP A 206 23.12 -27.88 1.80
N ASN A 207 22.49 -27.67 0.65
CA ASN A 207 22.48 -28.69 -0.40
C ASN A 207 23.78 -28.66 -1.20
N PRO A 208 24.63 -29.73 -1.17
CA PRO A 208 25.94 -29.72 -1.81
C PRO A 208 25.88 -29.64 -3.33
N LYS A 209 24.77 -29.95 -3.97
CA LYS A 209 24.58 -29.75 -5.42
C LYS A 209 24.62 -28.28 -5.83
N ASN A 210 24.32 -27.37 -4.91
CA ASN A 210 24.31 -25.93 -5.17
C ASN A 210 25.65 -25.25 -4.89
N PHE A 211 26.65 -26.00 -4.39
CA PHE A 211 27.96 -25.44 -4.07
C PHE A 211 28.80 -25.18 -5.31
N PRO A 212 29.59 -24.11 -5.32
CA PRO A 212 30.63 -23.92 -6.33
C PRO A 212 31.55 -25.16 -6.42
N LYS A 213 32.05 -25.44 -7.59
CA LYS A 213 32.93 -26.61 -7.83
C LYS A 213 34.14 -26.66 -6.90
N GLY A 214 34.71 -25.47 -6.57
CA GLY A 214 35.83 -25.36 -5.62
C GLY A 214 35.46 -25.82 -4.22
N THR A 215 34.29 -25.39 -3.75
CA THR A 215 33.73 -25.77 -2.44
C THR A 215 33.40 -27.26 -2.41
N GLN A 216 32.80 -27.81 -3.48
CA GLN A 216 32.59 -29.27 -3.59
C GLN A 216 33.91 -30.06 -3.50
N TYR A 217 34.94 -29.62 -4.19
CA TYR A 217 36.25 -30.23 -4.10
C TYR A 217 36.82 -30.16 -2.68
N ALA A 218 36.82 -28.99 -2.05
CA ALA A 218 37.32 -28.79 -0.69
C ALA A 218 36.59 -29.67 0.34
N LEU A 219 35.26 -29.76 0.25
CA LEU A 219 34.46 -30.61 1.12
C LEU A 219 34.67 -32.10 0.87
N ALA A 220 34.80 -32.54 -0.41
CA ALA A 220 35.11 -33.94 -0.72
C ALA A 220 36.49 -34.37 -0.17
N VAL A 221 37.50 -33.50 -0.31
CA VAL A 221 38.82 -33.73 0.30
C VAL A 221 38.72 -33.76 1.82
N SER A 222 37.96 -32.82 2.43
CA SER A 222 37.76 -32.78 3.88
C SER A 222 37.11 -34.09 4.37
N ALA A 223 36.08 -34.55 3.68
CA ALA A 223 35.38 -35.80 4.03
C ALA A 223 36.33 -37.03 3.97
N ILE A 224 37.17 -37.10 2.92
CA ILE A 224 38.17 -38.19 2.79
C ILE A 224 39.20 -38.11 3.93
N LYS A 225 39.64 -36.90 4.29
CA LYS A 225 40.63 -36.69 5.37
C LYS A 225 40.07 -37.08 6.74
N GLU A 226 38.79 -36.78 7.01
CA GLU A 226 38.13 -37.11 8.28
C GLU A 226 37.62 -38.55 8.35
N ASP A 227 37.49 -39.26 7.24
CA ASP A 227 36.95 -40.61 7.23
C ASP A 227 37.87 -41.62 7.95
N ASN A 228 37.29 -42.72 8.44
CA ASN A 228 37.98 -43.83 9.12
C ASN A 228 38.73 -44.79 8.16
N LEU A 229 39.36 -44.25 7.11
CA LEU A 229 40.20 -44.99 6.19
C LEU A 229 41.67 -44.98 6.65
N SER A 230 42.44 -46.00 6.25
CA SER A 230 43.89 -45.98 6.48
C SER A 230 44.58 -44.85 5.71
N SER A 231 45.76 -44.44 6.14
CA SER A 231 46.51 -43.36 5.49
C SER A 231 46.78 -43.66 4.02
N ASP A 232 47.13 -44.92 3.70
CA ASP A 232 47.39 -45.34 2.30
C ASP A 232 46.11 -45.30 1.45
N GLN A 233 44.96 -45.69 2.02
CA GLN A 233 43.67 -45.59 1.32
C GLN A 233 43.29 -44.14 1.03
N LYS A 234 43.41 -43.27 2.04
CA LYS A 234 43.16 -41.82 1.87
C LYS A 234 44.03 -41.23 0.78
N GLU A 235 45.36 -41.54 0.78
CA GLU A 235 46.28 -41.02 -0.21
C GLU A 235 45.94 -41.53 -1.63
N ASN A 236 45.58 -42.77 -1.78
CA ASN A 236 45.20 -43.35 -3.09
C ASN A 236 43.92 -42.71 -3.63
N ILE A 237 42.91 -42.45 -2.78
CA ILE A 237 41.67 -41.77 -3.18
C ILE A 237 41.98 -40.33 -3.58
N LEU A 238 42.75 -39.63 -2.75
CA LEU A 238 43.07 -38.22 -3.00
C LEU A 238 43.88 -37.99 -4.28
N LYS A 239 44.71 -38.95 -4.72
CA LYS A 239 45.40 -38.88 -6.02
C LYS A 239 44.44 -38.79 -7.21
N ASN A 240 43.21 -39.32 -7.05
CA ASN A 240 42.18 -39.35 -8.09
C ASN A 240 41.12 -38.24 -7.94
N ILE A 241 41.20 -37.42 -6.90
CA ILE A 241 40.28 -36.31 -6.65
C ILE A 241 40.93 -34.97 -7.04
N SER A 242 40.26 -34.24 -7.90
CA SER A 242 40.74 -32.95 -8.40
C SER A 242 39.53 -32.04 -8.72
N MET A 243 39.79 -30.79 -9.06
CA MET A 243 38.78 -29.85 -9.57
C MET A 243 38.10 -30.34 -10.87
N LYS A 244 38.72 -31.28 -11.59
CA LYS A 244 38.16 -31.88 -12.82
C LYS A 244 37.36 -33.14 -12.56
N THR A 245 37.34 -33.65 -11.32
CA THR A 245 36.60 -34.86 -10.96
C THR A 245 35.11 -34.66 -11.22
N ASN A 246 34.44 -35.72 -11.67
CA ASN A 246 32.98 -35.70 -11.88
C ASN A 246 32.25 -35.27 -10.62
N GLU A 247 31.23 -34.46 -10.79
CA GLU A 247 30.47 -33.94 -9.69
C GLU A 247 29.85 -35.04 -8.81
N THR A 248 29.35 -36.12 -9.40
CA THR A 248 28.74 -37.22 -8.65
C THR A 248 29.75 -37.88 -7.71
N ILE A 249 31.03 -37.96 -8.12
CA ILE A 249 32.11 -38.51 -7.26
C ILE A 249 32.41 -37.55 -6.10
N LEU A 250 32.43 -36.24 -6.36
CA LEU A 250 32.61 -35.26 -5.28
C LEU A 250 31.45 -35.30 -4.32
N LEU A 251 30.21 -35.34 -4.82
CA LEU A 251 28.99 -35.42 -4.00
C LEU A 251 28.97 -36.71 -3.15
N TYR A 252 29.43 -37.84 -3.70
CA TYR A 252 29.55 -39.08 -2.95
C TYR A 252 30.39 -38.91 -1.67
N TRP A 253 31.57 -38.31 -1.78
CA TRP A 253 32.41 -38.03 -0.61
C TRP A 253 31.85 -36.99 0.32
N ILE A 254 31.20 -35.95 -0.20
CA ILE A 254 30.54 -34.92 0.62
C ILE A 254 29.39 -35.53 1.45
N TYR A 255 28.57 -36.39 0.85
CA TYR A 255 27.50 -37.07 1.57
C TYR A 255 28.05 -38.01 2.66
N ILE A 256 29.19 -38.65 2.45
CA ILE A 256 29.88 -39.40 3.52
C ILE A 256 30.25 -38.44 4.67
N GLY A 257 30.85 -37.31 4.35
CA GLY A 257 31.28 -36.31 5.33
C GLY A 257 30.10 -35.67 6.09
N PHE A 258 28.94 -35.55 5.47
CA PHE A 258 27.71 -35.06 6.08
C PHE A 258 26.92 -36.15 6.82
N GLY A 259 27.35 -37.41 6.75
CA GLY A 259 26.64 -38.54 7.37
C GLY A 259 25.32 -38.92 6.65
N ASP A 260 25.08 -38.40 5.42
CA ASP A 260 23.91 -38.73 4.62
C ASP A 260 24.19 -39.98 3.75
N TYR A 261 24.20 -41.12 4.42
CA TYR A 261 24.63 -42.39 3.78
C TYR A 261 23.61 -42.95 2.78
N GLU A 262 22.33 -42.55 2.85
CA GLU A 262 21.34 -42.87 1.83
C GLU A 262 21.70 -42.19 0.50
N LYS A 263 21.96 -40.88 0.52
CA LYS A 263 22.41 -40.17 -0.68
C LYS A 263 23.82 -40.60 -1.15
N THR A 264 24.65 -41.07 -0.21
CA THR A 264 25.93 -41.67 -0.56
C THR A 264 25.71 -42.91 -1.41
N LEU A 265 24.81 -43.81 -1.03
CA LEU A 265 24.49 -45.01 -1.79
C LEU A 265 23.91 -44.67 -3.17
N ASP A 266 22.94 -43.72 -3.22
CA ASP A 266 22.41 -43.25 -4.51
C ASP A 266 23.49 -42.72 -5.44
N ALA A 267 24.42 -41.94 -4.91
CA ALA A 267 25.57 -41.43 -5.69
C ALA A 267 26.48 -42.56 -6.16
N ALA A 268 26.77 -43.54 -5.30
CA ALA A 268 27.58 -44.71 -5.66
C ALA A 268 26.96 -45.54 -6.77
N GLN A 269 25.66 -45.77 -6.71
CA GLN A 269 24.90 -46.49 -7.73
C GLN A 269 24.93 -45.75 -9.09
N ASN A 270 24.79 -44.43 -9.05
CA ASN A 270 24.88 -43.59 -10.25
C ASN A 270 26.29 -43.58 -10.86
N ILE A 271 27.33 -43.73 -10.05
CA ILE A 271 28.72 -43.89 -10.55
C ILE A 271 28.93 -45.28 -11.18
N GLY A 272 28.25 -46.31 -10.66
CA GLY A 272 28.35 -47.67 -11.11
C GLY A 272 29.62 -48.41 -10.64
N ASP A 273 30.30 -47.89 -9.61
CA ASP A 273 31.50 -48.50 -9.04
C ASP A 273 31.16 -49.42 -7.85
N ASN A 274 31.35 -50.69 -8.00
CA ASN A 274 31.05 -51.70 -7.01
C ASN A 274 31.78 -51.49 -5.67
N GLN A 275 32.99 -50.92 -5.70
CA GLN A 275 33.74 -50.65 -4.47
C GLN A 275 33.13 -49.50 -3.68
N LEU A 276 32.69 -48.45 -4.38
CA LEU A 276 31.99 -47.31 -3.74
C LEU A 276 30.62 -47.73 -3.21
N ILE A 277 29.88 -48.58 -3.95
CA ILE A 277 28.60 -49.16 -3.51
C ILE A 277 28.80 -49.99 -2.23
N LEU A 278 29.77 -50.88 -2.24
CA LEU A 278 30.08 -51.69 -1.07
C LEU A 278 30.47 -50.83 0.15
N TYR A 279 31.25 -49.79 -0.09
CA TYR A 279 31.64 -48.86 0.98
C TYR A 279 30.45 -48.06 1.54
N ALA A 280 29.54 -47.61 0.69
CA ALA A 280 28.31 -46.97 1.12
C ALA A 280 27.44 -47.88 1.97
N TYR A 281 27.24 -49.15 1.60
CA TYR A 281 26.54 -50.15 2.43
C TYR A 281 27.21 -50.38 3.77
N ARG A 282 28.54 -50.42 3.84
CA ARG A 282 29.25 -50.52 5.12
C ARG A 282 29.02 -49.32 6.04
N LYS A 283 28.97 -48.11 5.48
CA LYS A 283 28.65 -46.89 6.20
C LYS A 283 27.20 -46.91 6.73
N LEU A 284 26.22 -47.27 5.89
CA LEU A 284 24.85 -47.49 6.26
C LEU A 284 24.69 -48.52 7.39
N TYR A 285 25.32 -49.68 7.26
CA TYR A 285 25.32 -50.72 8.27
C TYR A 285 25.88 -50.22 9.61
N SER A 286 27.00 -49.53 9.59
CA SER A 286 27.63 -48.98 10.80
C SER A 286 26.72 -47.93 11.45
N HIS A 287 26.13 -47.06 10.66
CA HIS A 287 25.25 -46.01 11.11
C HIS A 287 24.00 -46.60 11.78
N VAL A 288 23.28 -47.47 11.11
CA VAL A 288 22.10 -48.16 11.63
C VAL A 288 22.45 -49.03 12.86
N SER A 289 23.58 -49.67 12.87
CA SER A 289 24.06 -50.47 14.05
C SER A 289 24.25 -49.56 15.28
N GLY A 290 24.73 -48.35 15.12
CA GLY A 290 24.95 -47.36 16.17
C GLY A 290 23.67 -46.60 16.60
N ASP A 291 22.58 -46.61 15.80
CA ASP A 291 21.36 -45.85 16.10
C ASP A 291 20.57 -46.51 17.23
N SER A 292 20.52 -45.82 18.37
CA SER A 292 19.76 -46.26 19.55
C SER A 292 18.28 -45.84 19.49
N LYS A 293 17.88 -44.99 18.55
CA LYS A 293 16.50 -44.45 18.43
C LYS A 293 15.62 -45.29 17.51
N MET A 294 16.22 -46.12 16.63
CA MET A 294 15.51 -46.96 15.68
C MET A 294 14.84 -48.13 16.37
N LYS A 295 13.58 -48.48 15.97
CA LYS A 295 12.87 -49.63 16.51
C LYS A 295 13.63 -50.95 16.22
N GLY A 296 13.67 -51.85 17.18
CA GLY A 296 14.47 -53.09 17.09
C GLY A 296 14.16 -53.97 15.89
N SER A 297 12.89 -54.12 15.50
CA SER A 297 12.48 -54.88 14.31
C SER A 297 12.95 -54.24 12.99
N GLU A 298 12.75 -52.93 12.84
CA GLU A 298 13.20 -52.18 11.66
C GLU A 298 14.74 -52.15 11.52
N LYS A 299 15.42 -51.98 12.67
CA LYS A 299 16.86 -52.04 12.75
C LYS A 299 17.40 -53.38 12.28
N GLN A 300 16.82 -54.49 12.74
CA GLN A 300 17.26 -55.83 12.32
C GLN A 300 17.01 -56.11 10.83
N GLU A 301 15.90 -55.65 10.29
CA GLU A 301 15.57 -55.76 8.87
C GLU A 301 16.60 -55.05 8.01
N LYS A 302 16.87 -53.78 8.27
CA LYS A 302 17.88 -52.99 7.55
C LYS A 302 19.30 -53.56 7.69
N LEU A 303 19.67 -53.97 8.90
CA LEU A 303 20.99 -54.59 9.10
C LEU A 303 21.15 -55.91 8.33
N LYS A 304 20.08 -56.72 8.22
CA LYS A 304 20.09 -57.93 7.40
C LYS A 304 20.24 -57.61 5.92
N GLU A 305 19.46 -56.69 5.39
CA GLU A 305 19.49 -56.20 4.03
C GLU A 305 20.93 -55.73 3.64
N TYR A 306 21.47 -54.76 4.42
CA TYR A 306 22.80 -54.24 4.14
C TYR A 306 23.91 -55.27 4.25
N LYS A 307 23.77 -56.23 5.18
CA LYS A 307 24.73 -57.36 5.34
C LYS A 307 24.74 -58.29 4.12
N GLU A 308 23.60 -58.47 3.45
CA GLU A 308 23.51 -59.30 2.23
C GLU A 308 24.21 -58.59 1.05
N GLN A 309 24.15 -57.25 0.99
CA GLN A 309 24.81 -56.45 -0.05
C GLN A 309 26.34 -56.30 0.17
N ILE A 310 26.81 -56.56 1.40
CA ILE A 310 28.24 -56.48 1.76
C ILE A 310 28.96 -57.80 1.53
N LYS A 311 28.25 -58.95 1.34
CA LYS A 311 28.83 -60.24 1.05
C LYS A 311 29.28 -60.39 -0.40
#